data_47f74783942b0a483e26a1f413c2cfe3
#
_entry.id   47f74783942b0a483e26a1f413c2cfe3
#
_cell.length_a   1.000
_cell.length_b   1.000
_cell.length_c   1.000
_cell.angle_alpha   90.00
_cell.angle_beta   90.00
_cell.angle_gamma   90.00
#
_symmetry.space_group_name_H-M   'P 1'
#
loop_
_entity.id
_entity.type
_entity.pdbx_description
1 polymer ?
#
loop_
_entity_poly.entity_id
_entity_poly.type
_entity_poly.pdbx_seq_one_letter_code
_entity_poly.pdbx_strand_id
1 'polypeptide(L)'
;MWDDVHLDEKWFNADTNVRKVYLTDGEEPEQRAWPSKKFIPKVMFLAAVARSRYDEERGTYFGGKVGMWPIVEYAPAVRNSRNRPAGTMVATLVNVDAPLYREYILTRVVPAIKATFPTSNKRVVLQHDNATPHGGITSADLLSVSTDGWSFVVRCQPPNSPDLNVLDLGFFSSLQTLQHKLVSRSLDDVIHATLAAFELSGGHTLANVFLTLQAVMRVMLENNGGNTFRLPHLRKDSLRRVGALMPNVSCPASSLV
;
A
#
# COMPACT_ATOMS: atom_id res chain seq x y z
N MET A 1 1.37 13.92 10.02
CA MET A 1 0.87 13.45 8.71
C MET A 1 1.84 13.73 7.55
N TRP A 2 2.64 14.81 7.63
CA TRP A 2 3.67 15.08 6.61
C TRP A 2 4.91 14.21 6.77
N ASP A 3 5.20 13.78 8.00
CA ASP A 3 6.36 12.95 8.35
C ASP A 3 5.99 11.47 8.50
N ASP A 4 4.73 11.12 8.26
CA ASP A 4 4.24 9.76 8.42
C ASP A 4 4.38 8.97 7.10
N VAL A 5 4.98 7.80 7.18
CA VAL A 5 5.02 6.78 6.13
C VAL A 5 4.14 5.63 6.60
N HIS A 6 3.06 5.38 5.86
CA HIS A 6 2.15 4.27 6.12
C HIS A 6 2.71 2.99 5.51
N LEU A 7 2.75 1.95 6.30
CA LEU A 7 3.21 0.61 5.96
C LEU A 7 2.06 -0.37 6.11
N ASP A 8 1.95 -1.32 5.20
CA ASP A 8 0.99 -2.41 5.29
C ASP A 8 1.28 -3.50 4.27
N GLU A 9 0.78 -4.72 4.50
CA GLU A 9 0.86 -5.85 3.59
C GLU A 9 -0.51 -6.22 3.04
N LYS A 10 -0.50 -6.56 1.74
CA LYS A 10 -1.72 -7.05 1.07
C LYS A 10 -1.42 -8.18 0.11
N TRP A 11 -2.34 -9.16 0.09
CA TRP A 11 -2.40 -10.18 -0.96
C TRP A 11 -2.99 -9.61 -2.26
N PHE A 12 -2.24 -9.72 -3.34
CA PHE A 12 -2.71 -9.44 -4.69
C PHE A 12 -2.92 -10.76 -5.42
N ASN A 13 -4.13 -10.98 -5.91
CA ASN A 13 -4.53 -12.21 -6.58
C ASN A 13 -4.46 -12.01 -8.10
N ALA A 14 -4.13 -13.06 -8.84
CA ALA A 14 -4.11 -13.04 -10.30
C ALA A 14 -5.50 -12.75 -10.92
N ASP A 15 -6.57 -13.07 -10.20
CA ASP A 15 -7.96 -12.85 -10.65
C ASP A 15 -8.88 -12.53 -9.45
N THR A 16 -10.00 -11.92 -9.73
CA THR A 16 -11.03 -11.64 -8.73
C THR A 16 -11.79 -12.92 -8.36
N ASN A 17 -12.15 -13.09 -7.08
CA ASN A 17 -12.96 -14.22 -6.63
C ASN A 17 -14.35 -14.25 -7.28
N VAL A 18 -14.92 -13.07 -7.53
CA VAL A 18 -16.23 -12.89 -8.17
C VAL A 18 -16.07 -11.88 -9.30
N ARG A 19 -16.26 -12.32 -10.54
CA ARG A 19 -16.37 -11.43 -11.69
C ARG A 19 -17.84 -11.03 -11.89
N LYS A 20 -18.08 -9.73 -11.97
CA LYS A 20 -19.34 -9.21 -12.54
C LYS A 20 -19.05 -8.84 -13.98
N VAL A 21 -19.72 -9.48 -14.90
CA VAL A 21 -19.62 -9.24 -16.34
C VAL A 21 -20.96 -8.76 -16.82
N TYR A 22 -20.99 -7.65 -17.54
CA TYR A 22 -22.17 -7.20 -18.25
C TYR A 22 -22.09 -7.78 -19.65
N LEU A 23 -23.08 -8.57 -20.03
CA LEU A 23 -23.17 -9.24 -21.32
C LEU A 23 -24.38 -8.70 -22.05
N THR A 24 -24.29 -8.58 -23.35
CA THR A 24 -25.45 -8.37 -24.23
C THR A 24 -26.14 -9.72 -24.50
N ASP A 25 -27.36 -9.67 -25.00
CA ASP A 25 -28.12 -10.87 -25.28
C ASP A 25 -27.40 -11.75 -26.33
N GLY A 26 -27.11 -13.01 -25.96
CA GLY A 26 -26.34 -13.94 -26.80
C GLY A 26 -24.82 -13.95 -26.60
N GLU A 27 -24.26 -13.10 -25.73
CA GLU A 27 -22.85 -13.18 -25.37
C GLU A 27 -22.63 -14.16 -24.21
N GLU A 28 -21.57 -14.99 -24.31
CA GLU A 28 -21.10 -15.83 -23.22
C GLU A 28 -19.90 -15.19 -22.51
N PRO A 29 -19.80 -15.32 -21.16
CA PRO A 29 -18.65 -14.78 -20.44
C PRO A 29 -17.37 -15.53 -20.82
N GLU A 30 -16.28 -14.80 -20.98
CA GLU A 30 -14.96 -15.42 -21.16
C GLU A 30 -14.65 -16.42 -20.04
N GLN A 31 -14.22 -17.61 -20.42
CA GLN A 31 -13.81 -18.64 -19.48
C GLN A 31 -12.65 -18.13 -18.59
N ARG A 32 -12.73 -18.43 -17.30
CA ARG A 32 -11.65 -18.12 -16.37
C ARG A 32 -10.39 -18.89 -16.74
N ALA A 33 -9.26 -18.22 -16.64
CA ALA A 33 -7.95 -18.85 -16.80
C ALA A 33 -7.66 -19.96 -15.76
N TRP A 34 -8.41 -19.99 -14.65
CA TRP A 34 -8.18 -20.89 -13.51
C TRP A 34 -9.37 -21.80 -13.25
N PRO A 35 -9.13 -23.11 -13.11
CA PRO A 35 -10.22 -24.10 -12.94
C PRO A 35 -10.92 -23.99 -11.58
N SER A 36 -10.30 -23.38 -10.57
CA SER A 36 -10.87 -23.23 -9.24
C SER A 36 -10.24 -22.04 -8.49
N LYS A 37 -11.01 -21.43 -7.59
CA LYS A 37 -10.56 -20.34 -6.71
C LYS A 37 -9.34 -20.70 -5.86
N LYS A 38 -9.15 -21.99 -5.50
CA LYS A 38 -8.03 -22.47 -4.69
C LYS A 38 -6.70 -22.41 -5.41
N PHE A 39 -6.68 -22.33 -6.74
CA PHE A 39 -5.47 -22.34 -7.56
C PHE A 39 -5.14 -20.97 -8.15
N ILE A 40 -5.87 -19.92 -7.78
CA ILE A 40 -5.55 -18.56 -8.22
C ILE A 40 -4.23 -18.14 -7.57
N PRO A 41 -3.17 -17.85 -8.36
CA PRO A 41 -1.93 -17.35 -7.82
C PRO A 41 -2.16 -16.04 -7.07
N LYS A 42 -1.47 -15.89 -5.96
CA LYS A 42 -1.47 -14.66 -5.17
C LYS A 42 -0.09 -14.40 -4.62
N VAL A 43 0.27 -13.14 -4.49
CA VAL A 43 1.53 -12.68 -3.91
C VAL A 43 1.22 -11.64 -2.84
N MET A 44 1.90 -11.73 -1.70
CA MET A 44 1.84 -10.71 -0.67
C MET A 44 2.88 -9.63 -0.98
N PHE A 45 2.50 -8.38 -0.82
CA PHE A 45 3.39 -7.24 -0.98
C PHE A 45 3.39 -6.40 0.29
N LEU A 46 4.56 -5.96 0.70
CA LEU A 46 4.72 -4.84 1.62
C LEU A 46 4.73 -3.56 0.79
N ALA A 47 3.94 -2.56 1.18
CA ALA A 47 3.93 -1.24 0.57
C ALA A 47 4.28 -0.16 1.58
N ALA A 48 4.94 0.89 1.10
CA ALA A 48 5.26 2.08 1.86
C ALA A 48 4.84 3.32 1.07
N VAL A 49 3.97 4.14 1.66
CA VAL A 49 3.48 5.38 1.04
C VAL A 49 3.41 6.51 2.04
N ALA A 50 3.52 7.73 1.54
CA ALA A 50 3.45 8.95 2.33
C ALA A 50 2.59 9.99 1.61
N ARG A 51 2.33 11.10 2.27
CA ARG A 51 1.58 12.19 1.66
C ARG A 51 2.37 12.86 0.56
N SER A 52 1.78 12.96 -0.62
CA SER A 52 2.38 13.65 -1.77
C SER A 52 2.53 15.15 -1.51
N ARG A 53 3.67 15.73 -1.93
CA ARG A 53 3.98 17.15 -1.77
C ARG A 53 5.11 17.60 -2.68
N TYR A 54 5.24 18.90 -2.84
CA TYR A 54 6.42 19.47 -3.47
C TYR A 54 7.62 19.41 -2.52
N ASP A 55 8.76 18.99 -3.02
CA ASP A 55 10.04 18.98 -2.32
C ASP A 55 10.84 20.20 -2.77
N GLU A 56 10.89 21.22 -1.92
CA GLU A 56 11.55 22.48 -2.20
C GLU A 56 13.07 22.33 -2.34
N GLU A 57 13.68 21.40 -1.59
CA GLU A 57 15.13 21.16 -1.63
C GLU A 57 15.57 20.50 -2.94
N ARG A 58 14.76 19.55 -3.44
CA ARG A 58 15.02 18.84 -4.69
C ARG A 58 14.42 19.52 -5.92
N GLY A 59 13.56 20.51 -5.73
CA GLY A 59 12.84 21.19 -6.83
C GLY A 59 11.88 20.28 -7.60
N THR A 60 11.39 19.20 -6.98
CA THR A 60 10.57 18.18 -7.64
C THR A 60 9.32 17.85 -6.82
N TYR A 61 8.33 17.25 -7.49
CA TYR A 61 7.12 16.79 -6.81
C TYR A 61 7.28 15.34 -6.34
N PHE A 62 7.20 15.13 -5.04
CA PHE A 62 7.14 13.79 -4.45
C PHE A 62 5.72 13.25 -4.54
N GLY A 63 5.52 12.20 -5.32
CA GLY A 63 4.20 11.60 -5.58
C GLY A 63 3.60 10.80 -4.43
N GLY A 64 4.35 10.64 -3.32
CA GLY A 64 3.91 9.89 -2.14
C GLY A 64 4.26 8.40 -2.18
N LYS A 65 4.71 7.87 -3.29
CA LYS A 65 5.14 6.46 -3.39
C LYS A 65 6.58 6.33 -2.89
N VAL A 66 6.78 5.55 -1.83
CA VAL A 66 8.12 5.21 -1.33
C VAL A 66 8.60 3.91 -1.96
N GLY A 67 7.76 2.87 -1.91
CA GLY A 67 8.08 1.61 -2.53
C GLY A 67 7.01 0.54 -2.33
N MET A 68 7.14 -0.54 -3.10
CA MET A 68 6.32 -1.73 -2.98
C MET A 68 7.16 -2.96 -3.30
N TRP A 69 7.16 -3.95 -2.42
CA TRP A 69 8.05 -5.11 -2.50
C TRP A 69 7.26 -6.42 -2.39
N PRO A 70 7.41 -7.36 -3.35
CA PRO A 70 6.82 -8.69 -3.23
C PRO A 70 7.52 -9.47 -2.12
N ILE A 71 6.75 -10.19 -1.33
CA ILE A 71 7.27 -11.05 -0.26
C ILE A 71 7.40 -12.45 -0.83
N VAL A 72 8.54 -12.70 -1.48
CA VAL A 72 8.89 -13.95 -2.14
C VAL A 72 10.38 -14.23 -2.01
N GLU A 73 10.73 -15.50 -2.08
CA GLU A 73 12.08 -15.98 -2.33
C GLU A 73 12.21 -16.55 -3.73
N TYR A 74 13.38 -16.41 -4.33
CA TYR A 74 13.67 -17.06 -5.61
C TYR A 74 14.53 -18.29 -5.38
N ALA A 75 13.99 -19.45 -5.78
CA ALA A 75 14.67 -20.72 -5.67
C ALA A 75 14.70 -21.47 -7.01
N PRO A 76 15.73 -22.29 -7.30
CA PRO A 76 15.77 -23.09 -8.50
C PRO A 76 14.67 -24.16 -8.48
N ALA A 77 13.96 -24.31 -9.59
CA ALA A 77 12.93 -25.33 -9.74
C ALA A 77 13.52 -26.73 -9.60
N VAL A 78 12.96 -27.54 -8.70
CA VAL A 78 13.47 -28.89 -8.40
C VAL A 78 13.21 -29.89 -9.53
N ARG A 79 12.14 -29.67 -10.32
CA ARG A 79 11.69 -30.61 -11.37
C ARG A 79 11.44 -29.90 -12.69
N ASN A 80 11.66 -30.64 -13.78
CA ASN A 80 11.18 -30.21 -15.10
C ASN A 80 9.65 -30.13 -15.11
N SER A 81 9.11 -29.13 -15.77
CA SER A 81 7.69 -29.04 -16.10
C SER A 81 7.53 -28.75 -17.60
N ARG A 82 6.30 -28.85 -18.11
CA ARG A 82 6.01 -28.57 -19.53
C ARG A 82 6.49 -27.17 -19.96
N ASN A 83 6.51 -26.22 -19.05
CA ASN A 83 6.76 -24.80 -19.35
C ASN A 83 8.14 -24.31 -18.85
N ARG A 84 8.91 -25.14 -18.12
CA ARG A 84 10.24 -24.74 -17.59
C ARG A 84 11.12 -25.96 -17.26
N PRO A 85 12.44 -25.89 -17.51
CA PRO A 85 13.40 -26.89 -17.06
C PRO A 85 13.66 -26.76 -15.54
N ALA A 86 14.18 -27.87 -14.95
CA ALA A 86 14.75 -27.83 -13.61
C ALA A 86 15.91 -26.82 -13.55
N GLY A 87 16.15 -26.20 -12.40
CA GLY A 87 17.16 -25.17 -12.22
C GLY A 87 16.71 -23.75 -12.60
N THR A 88 15.57 -23.56 -13.30
CA THR A 88 15.01 -22.22 -13.53
C THR A 88 14.65 -21.56 -12.21
N MET A 89 15.12 -20.33 -11.97
CA MET A 89 14.76 -19.55 -10.79
C MET A 89 13.27 -19.20 -10.82
N VAL A 90 12.55 -19.50 -9.74
CA VAL A 90 11.10 -19.28 -9.63
C VAL A 90 10.78 -18.61 -8.31
N ALA A 91 9.81 -17.69 -8.35
CA ALA A 91 9.27 -17.08 -7.16
C ALA A 91 8.54 -18.12 -6.30
N THR A 92 8.85 -18.14 -5.01
CA THR A 92 8.22 -18.99 -4.00
C THR A 92 7.68 -18.10 -2.90
N LEU A 93 6.45 -18.34 -2.49
CA LEU A 93 5.81 -17.59 -1.41
C LEU A 93 6.46 -17.90 -0.08
N VAL A 94 6.71 -16.85 0.70
CA VAL A 94 7.18 -16.97 2.08
C VAL A 94 6.14 -16.35 3.03
N ASN A 95 6.08 -16.88 4.23
CA ASN A 95 5.21 -16.31 5.27
C ASN A 95 5.93 -15.14 5.94
N VAL A 96 5.18 -14.08 6.22
CA VAL A 96 5.71 -12.94 6.98
C VAL A 96 5.78 -13.31 8.45
N ASP A 97 6.97 -13.34 8.97
CA ASP A 97 7.27 -13.41 10.39
C ASP A 97 8.03 -12.15 10.86
N ALA A 98 8.28 -12.05 12.15
CA ALA A 98 8.94 -10.89 12.73
C ALA A 98 10.37 -10.66 12.19
N PRO A 99 11.24 -11.68 12.02
CA PRO A 99 12.54 -11.53 11.39
C PRO A 99 12.47 -11.01 9.95
N LEU A 100 11.59 -11.57 9.12
CA LEU A 100 11.44 -11.17 7.73
C LEU A 100 10.88 -9.74 7.61
N TYR A 101 9.87 -9.40 8.41
CA TYR A 101 9.34 -8.04 8.46
C TYR A 101 10.43 -7.04 8.82
N ARG A 102 11.20 -7.32 9.89
CA ARG A 102 12.33 -6.51 10.32
C ARG A 102 13.36 -6.32 9.18
N GLU A 103 13.72 -7.41 8.51
CA GLU A 103 14.64 -7.35 7.37
C GLU A 103 14.11 -6.40 6.29
N TYR A 104 12.84 -6.55 5.88
CA TYR A 104 12.24 -5.69 4.86
C TYR A 104 12.25 -4.21 5.26
N ILE A 105 11.92 -3.90 6.51
CA ILE A 105 11.96 -2.51 6.99
C ILE A 105 13.40 -1.95 6.90
N LEU A 106 14.39 -2.67 7.40
CA LEU A 106 15.76 -2.17 7.50
C LEU A 106 16.49 -2.14 6.15
N THR A 107 16.26 -3.14 5.28
CA THR A 107 17.01 -3.30 4.03
C THR A 107 16.31 -2.75 2.79
N ARG A 108 15.01 -2.51 2.85
CA ARG A 108 14.21 -2.06 1.70
C ARG A 108 13.49 -0.74 1.98
N VAL A 109 12.67 -0.70 3.03
CA VAL A 109 11.83 0.49 3.32
C VAL A 109 12.69 1.69 3.71
N VAL A 110 13.57 1.55 4.71
CA VAL A 110 14.42 2.65 5.18
C VAL A 110 15.32 3.20 4.07
N PRO A 111 16.04 2.38 3.28
CA PRO A 111 16.81 2.89 2.14
C PRO A 111 15.96 3.61 1.10
N ALA A 112 14.77 3.10 0.78
CA ALA A 112 13.86 3.75 -0.16
C ALA A 112 13.37 5.10 0.36
N ILE A 113 13.06 5.21 1.66
CA ILE A 113 12.71 6.49 2.29
C ILE A 113 13.88 7.47 2.15
N LYS A 114 15.10 7.07 2.53
CA LYS A 114 16.28 7.93 2.41
C LYS A 114 16.53 8.42 0.98
N ALA A 115 16.19 7.59 -0.02
CA ALA A 115 16.35 7.94 -1.43
C ALA A 115 15.27 8.90 -1.96
N THR A 116 14.02 8.74 -1.53
CA THR A 116 12.87 9.37 -2.20
C THR A 116 12.11 10.40 -1.37
N PHE A 117 12.08 10.21 -0.04
CA PHE A 117 11.27 11.05 0.85
C PHE A 117 11.80 12.48 0.92
N PRO A 118 10.94 13.51 0.92
CA PRO A 118 11.34 14.92 1.07
C PRO A 118 12.03 15.18 2.42
N THR A 119 13.16 15.86 2.39
CA THR A 119 14.15 15.82 3.46
C THR A 119 14.23 17.04 4.37
N SER A 120 13.30 17.99 4.27
CA SER A 120 13.36 19.24 5.03
C SER A 120 13.60 19.07 6.55
N ASN A 121 13.15 17.97 7.17
CA ASN A 121 13.46 17.69 8.57
C ASN A 121 13.98 16.27 8.88
N LYS A 122 14.03 15.38 7.89
CA LYS A 122 14.54 13.99 7.97
C LYS A 122 13.98 13.17 9.15
N ARG A 123 12.88 13.61 9.76
CA ARG A 123 12.18 12.86 10.79
C ARG A 123 11.03 12.09 10.16
N VAL A 124 11.04 10.78 10.32
CA VAL A 124 10.05 9.89 9.72
C VAL A 124 9.38 9.02 10.77
N VAL A 125 8.06 9.02 10.77
CA VAL A 125 7.24 8.13 11.57
C VAL A 125 6.79 6.97 10.67
N LEU A 126 7.23 5.76 10.98
CA LEU A 126 6.77 4.54 10.33
C LEU A 126 5.48 4.10 11.03
N GLN A 127 4.35 4.23 10.33
CA GLN A 127 3.04 3.83 10.87
C GLN A 127 2.65 2.49 10.28
N HIS A 128 2.38 1.51 11.14
CA HIS A 128 1.87 0.19 10.80
C HIS A 128 0.78 -0.25 11.79
N ASP A 129 0.09 -1.36 11.52
CA ASP A 129 -0.89 -1.94 12.44
C ASP A 129 -0.22 -2.72 13.57
N ASN A 130 -1.04 -3.40 14.39
CA ASN A 130 -0.56 -4.20 15.52
C ASN A 130 -0.44 -5.69 15.19
N ALA A 131 -0.20 -6.06 13.93
CA ALA A 131 0.02 -7.47 13.57
C ALA A 131 1.25 -8.05 14.27
N THR A 132 1.19 -9.31 14.62
CA THR A 132 2.27 -9.99 15.37
C THR A 132 3.66 -9.83 14.75
N PRO A 133 3.85 -9.94 13.41
CA PRO A 133 5.15 -9.74 12.78
C PRO A 133 5.73 -8.33 12.98
N HIS A 134 4.88 -7.32 13.12
CA HIS A 134 5.33 -5.93 13.24
C HIS A 134 6.04 -5.62 14.56
N GLY A 135 5.81 -6.42 15.60
CA GLY A 135 6.58 -6.37 16.84
C GLY A 135 8.06 -6.76 16.71
N GLY A 136 8.46 -7.25 15.53
CA GLY A 136 9.87 -7.58 15.24
C GLY A 136 10.79 -6.38 15.07
N ILE A 137 10.25 -5.17 14.82
CA ILE A 137 11.05 -3.94 14.72
C ILE A 137 11.16 -3.24 16.07
N THR A 138 12.37 -2.97 16.52
CA THR A 138 12.64 -2.34 17.82
C THR A 138 13.16 -0.90 17.66
N SER A 139 13.09 -0.12 18.72
CA SER A 139 13.70 1.22 18.74
C SER A 139 15.22 1.18 18.52
N ALA A 140 15.90 0.11 18.98
CA ALA A 140 17.34 -0.06 18.76
C ALA A 140 17.64 -0.30 17.27
N ASP A 141 16.82 -1.08 16.58
CA ASP A 141 16.93 -1.29 15.13
C ASP A 141 16.83 0.03 14.37
N LEU A 142 15.81 0.83 14.69
CA LEU A 142 15.59 2.12 14.05
C LEU A 142 16.73 3.12 14.37
N LEU A 143 17.27 3.07 15.58
CA LEU A 143 18.44 3.90 15.93
C LEU A 143 19.66 3.56 15.07
N SER A 144 19.87 2.27 14.78
CA SER A 144 21.02 1.82 13.96
C SER A 144 20.97 2.35 12.52
N VAL A 145 19.79 2.62 11.98
CA VAL A 145 19.57 3.17 10.63
C VAL A 145 19.30 4.66 10.61
N SER A 146 19.16 5.30 11.78
CA SER A 146 18.98 6.76 11.95
C SER A 146 20.31 7.49 11.80
N THR A 147 20.88 7.46 10.60
CA THR A 147 22.16 8.08 10.23
C THR A 147 21.94 9.25 9.28
N ASP A 148 22.97 10.05 9.02
CA ASP A 148 22.98 11.15 8.05
C ASP A 148 21.91 12.23 8.33
N GLY A 149 21.58 12.43 9.62
CA GLY A 149 20.54 13.35 10.09
C GLY A 149 19.11 12.77 10.04
N TRP A 150 18.93 11.54 9.55
CA TRP A 150 17.65 10.88 9.61
C TRP A 150 17.31 10.39 11.01
N SER A 151 16.03 10.47 11.36
CA SER A 151 15.48 9.93 12.60
C SER A 151 14.20 9.15 12.28
N PHE A 152 14.20 7.87 12.62
CA PHE A 152 13.06 6.98 12.41
C PHE A 152 12.43 6.60 13.74
N VAL A 153 11.09 6.66 13.80
CA VAL A 153 10.30 6.17 14.93
C VAL A 153 9.14 5.32 14.41
N VAL A 154 8.74 4.32 15.18
CA VAL A 154 7.54 3.52 14.90
C VAL A 154 6.35 4.10 15.64
N ARG A 155 5.20 4.07 14.97
CA ARG A 155 3.89 4.32 15.58
C ARG A 155 2.93 3.23 15.14
N CYS A 156 2.40 2.48 16.12
CA CYS A 156 1.30 1.56 15.87
C CYS A 156 -0.01 2.35 15.76
N GLN A 157 -0.85 1.99 14.80
CA GLN A 157 -2.21 2.52 14.74
C GLN A 157 -3.07 1.92 15.86
N PRO A 158 -4.18 2.59 16.25
CA PRO A 158 -5.12 2.01 17.21
C PRO A 158 -5.62 0.63 16.75
N PRO A 159 -5.86 -0.31 17.68
CA PRO A 159 -6.39 -1.63 17.31
C PRO A 159 -7.72 -1.52 16.55
N ASN A 160 -7.94 -2.43 15.60
CA ASN A 160 -9.17 -2.53 14.80
C ASN A 160 -9.53 -1.24 14.03
N SER A 161 -8.53 -0.48 13.58
CA SER A 161 -8.72 0.79 12.88
C SER A 161 -8.06 0.80 11.49
N PRO A 162 -8.46 -0.08 10.55
CA PRO A 162 -7.89 -0.12 9.20
C PRO A 162 -8.11 1.19 8.44
N ASP A 163 -9.18 1.93 8.78
CA ASP A 163 -9.50 3.24 8.19
C ASP A 163 -8.46 4.34 8.53
N LEU A 164 -7.55 4.09 9.46
CA LEU A 164 -6.43 4.97 9.79
C LEU A 164 -5.15 4.63 9.02
N ASN A 165 -5.17 3.62 8.14
CA ASN A 165 -4.10 3.34 7.20
C ASN A 165 -4.54 3.69 5.77
N VAL A 166 -3.83 4.61 5.10
CA VAL A 166 -4.17 5.02 3.72
C VAL A 166 -4.08 3.87 2.73
N LEU A 167 -3.27 2.85 3.01
CA LEU A 167 -3.13 1.67 2.17
C LEU A 167 -4.46 0.90 2.12
N ASP A 168 -5.00 0.54 3.29
CA ASP A 168 -6.29 -0.16 3.42
C ASP A 168 -7.49 0.74 3.11
N LEU A 169 -7.43 2.01 3.51
CA LEU A 169 -8.51 2.98 3.30
C LEU A 169 -8.90 3.16 1.83
N GLY A 170 -7.97 2.89 0.89
CA GLY A 170 -8.32 2.99 -0.51
C GLY A 170 -7.18 2.79 -1.51
N PHE A 171 -5.92 2.94 -1.11
CA PHE A 171 -4.83 2.87 -2.07
C PHE A 171 -4.64 1.47 -2.64
N PHE A 172 -4.67 0.44 -1.82
CA PHE A 172 -4.62 -0.95 -2.28
C PHE A 172 -5.76 -1.33 -3.22
N SER A 173 -6.97 -0.86 -2.96
CA SER A 173 -8.12 -1.10 -3.84
C SER A 173 -7.93 -0.45 -5.20
N SER A 174 -7.34 0.74 -5.26
CA SER A 174 -7.02 1.43 -6.52
C SER A 174 -5.94 0.68 -7.30
N LEU A 175 -4.90 0.17 -6.64
CA LEU A 175 -3.86 -0.66 -7.26
C LEU A 175 -4.43 -1.96 -7.82
N GLN A 176 -5.28 -2.64 -7.06
CA GLN A 176 -5.89 -3.90 -7.48
C GLN A 176 -6.78 -3.71 -8.72
N THR A 177 -7.47 -2.58 -8.82
CA THR A 177 -8.25 -2.21 -10.01
C THR A 177 -7.37 -2.05 -11.25
N LEU A 178 -6.18 -1.47 -11.10
CA LEU A 178 -5.21 -1.35 -12.20
C LEU A 178 -4.56 -2.69 -12.54
N GLN A 179 -4.16 -3.44 -11.52
CA GLN A 179 -3.52 -4.75 -11.65
C GLN A 179 -4.41 -5.74 -12.42
N HIS A 180 -5.71 -5.76 -12.16
CA HIS A 180 -6.65 -6.64 -12.85
C HIS A 180 -6.90 -6.30 -14.32
N LYS A 181 -6.39 -5.19 -14.83
CA LYS A 181 -6.37 -4.91 -16.27
C LYS A 181 -5.33 -5.76 -17.02
N LEU A 182 -4.36 -6.33 -16.30
CA LEU A 182 -3.35 -7.23 -16.84
C LEU A 182 -3.70 -8.67 -16.46
N VAL A 183 -3.70 -9.55 -17.45
CA VAL A 183 -3.94 -10.98 -17.23
C VAL A 183 -2.71 -11.62 -16.62
N SER A 184 -2.86 -12.20 -15.44
CA SER A 184 -1.77 -12.89 -14.71
C SER A 184 -2.04 -14.38 -14.67
N ARG A 185 -1.06 -15.22 -15.06
CA ARG A 185 -1.14 -16.69 -15.10
C ARG A 185 -0.14 -17.38 -14.19
N SER A 186 0.81 -16.66 -13.64
CA SER A 186 1.87 -17.16 -12.75
C SER A 186 2.08 -16.18 -11.59
N LEU A 187 2.91 -16.57 -10.61
CA LEU A 187 3.32 -15.65 -9.52
C LEU A 187 4.11 -14.46 -10.10
N ASP A 188 5.00 -14.71 -11.06
CA ASP A 188 5.80 -13.66 -11.69
C ASP A 188 4.92 -12.66 -12.47
N ASP A 189 3.85 -13.12 -13.12
CA ASP A 189 2.89 -12.23 -13.78
C ASP A 189 2.15 -11.34 -12.74
N VAL A 190 1.75 -11.92 -11.59
CA VAL A 190 1.13 -11.15 -10.49
C VAL A 190 2.11 -10.10 -9.97
N ILE A 191 3.37 -10.46 -9.78
CA ILE A 191 4.42 -9.53 -9.33
C ILE A 191 4.54 -8.38 -10.33
N HIS A 192 4.74 -8.70 -11.60
CA HIS A 192 4.90 -7.70 -12.66
C HIS A 192 3.67 -6.79 -12.78
N ALA A 193 2.46 -7.37 -12.84
CA ALA A 193 1.22 -6.61 -12.97
C ALA A 193 0.96 -5.68 -11.77
N THR A 194 1.30 -6.14 -10.55
CA THR A 194 1.13 -5.35 -9.32
C THR A 194 2.12 -4.19 -9.26
N LEU A 195 3.40 -4.44 -9.58
CA LEU A 195 4.42 -3.39 -9.62
C LEU A 195 4.12 -2.37 -10.73
N ALA A 196 3.68 -2.83 -11.91
CA ALA A 196 3.24 -1.94 -12.98
C ALA A 196 2.05 -1.08 -12.55
N ALA A 197 1.07 -1.65 -11.83
CA ALA A 197 -0.05 -0.90 -11.28
C ALA A 197 0.41 0.16 -10.26
N PHE A 198 1.39 -0.17 -9.42
CA PHE A 198 1.99 0.78 -8.47
C PHE A 198 2.67 1.94 -9.20
N GLU A 199 3.46 1.67 -10.25
CA GLU A 199 4.09 2.71 -11.07
C GLU A 199 3.06 3.58 -11.80
N LEU A 200 2.04 2.98 -12.39
CA LEU A 200 0.98 3.69 -13.10
C LEU A 200 0.05 4.49 -12.21
N SER A 201 -0.02 4.16 -10.91
CA SER A 201 -0.87 4.90 -9.98
C SER A 201 -0.41 6.36 -9.85
N GLY A 202 -1.29 7.29 -10.19
CA GLY A 202 -0.98 8.72 -10.14
C GLY A 202 -0.87 9.27 -8.70
N GLY A 203 -0.02 10.27 -8.49
CA GLY A 203 0.13 10.93 -7.18
C GLY A 203 -1.18 11.55 -6.65
N HIS A 204 -2.11 11.91 -7.52
CA HIS A 204 -3.43 12.38 -7.12
C HIS A 204 -4.29 11.29 -6.43
N THR A 205 -4.04 10.01 -6.71
CA THR A 205 -4.72 8.90 -6.02
C THR A 205 -4.38 8.89 -4.55
N LEU A 206 -3.08 8.96 -4.21
CA LEU A 206 -2.64 9.07 -2.81
C LEU A 206 -3.15 10.35 -2.15
N ALA A 207 -3.05 11.51 -2.81
CA ALA A 207 -3.60 12.77 -2.30
C ALA A 207 -5.09 12.64 -1.95
N ASN A 208 -5.87 11.98 -2.81
CA ASN A 208 -7.29 11.72 -2.56
C ASN A 208 -7.53 10.81 -1.34
N VAL A 209 -6.72 9.77 -1.15
CA VAL A 209 -6.85 8.87 0.00
C VAL A 209 -6.44 9.59 1.29
N PHE A 210 -5.39 10.41 1.27
CA PHE A 210 -5.00 11.22 2.42
C PHE A 210 -6.08 12.25 2.82
N LEU A 211 -6.80 12.83 1.87
CA LEU A 211 -7.97 13.66 2.18
C LEU A 211 -9.10 12.85 2.83
N THR A 212 -9.31 11.60 2.38
CA THR A 212 -10.27 10.71 3.03
C THR A 212 -9.83 10.38 4.45
N LEU A 213 -8.54 10.08 4.66
CA LEU A 213 -7.99 9.84 6.00
C LEU A 213 -8.23 11.03 6.95
N GLN A 214 -8.00 12.26 6.49
CA GLN A 214 -8.28 13.45 7.30
C GLN A 214 -9.77 13.56 7.66
N ALA A 215 -10.65 13.26 6.72
CA ALA A 215 -12.10 13.26 6.98
C ALA A 215 -12.50 12.14 7.96
N VAL A 216 -11.89 10.95 7.86
CA VAL A 216 -12.08 9.85 8.82
C VAL A 216 -11.63 10.28 10.21
N MET A 217 -10.43 10.85 10.35
CA MET A 217 -9.91 11.34 11.63
C MET A 217 -10.84 12.39 12.25
N ARG A 218 -11.37 13.30 11.43
CA ARG A 218 -12.36 14.29 11.89
C ARG A 218 -13.62 13.62 12.44
N VAL A 219 -14.21 12.68 11.68
CA VAL A 219 -15.41 11.95 12.10
C VAL A 219 -15.15 11.15 13.38
N MET A 220 -13.96 10.55 13.53
CA MET A 220 -13.58 9.86 14.77
C MET A 220 -13.52 10.81 15.97
N LEU A 221 -12.97 12.02 15.82
CA LEU A 221 -12.98 13.03 16.88
C LEU A 221 -14.41 13.45 17.23
N GLU A 222 -15.26 13.70 16.24
CA GLU A 222 -16.68 14.05 16.43
C GLU A 222 -17.48 12.91 17.11
N ASN A 223 -16.99 11.66 17.02
CA ASN A 223 -17.59 10.48 17.66
C ASN A 223 -16.80 9.98 18.89
N ASN A 224 -16.06 10.86 19.56
CA ASN A 224 -15.29 10.55 20.78
C ASN A 224 -14.34 9.35 20.62
N GLY A 225 -13.71 9.21 19.46
CA GLY A 225 -12.78 8.12 19.15
C GLY A 225 -13.43 6.81 18.69
N GLY A 226 -14.77 6.75 18.62
CA GLY A 226 -15.49 5.59 18.11
C GLY A 226 -15.24 5.38 16.60
N ASN A 227 -15.21 4.10 16.17
CA ASN A 227 -15.01 3.71 14.78
C ASN A 227 -16.28 3.19 14.08
N THR A 228 -17.44 3.34 14.73
CA THR A 228 -18.74 2.90 14.20
C THR A 228 -19.41 4.04 13.45
N PHE A 229 -18.91 4.35 12.25
CA PHE A 229 -19.45 5.39 11.38
C PHE A 229 -19.36 4.97 9.90
N ARG A 230 -20.15 5.63 9.06
CA ARG A 230 -20.02 5.48 7.62
C ARG A 230 -18.84 6.30 7.11
N LEU A 231 -18.00 5.70 6.27
CA LEU A 231 -16.88 6.41 5.65
C LEU A 231 -17.35 7.67 4.91
N PRO A 232 -16.71 8.83 5.18
CA PRO A 232 -17.11 10.10 4.58
C PRO A 232 -16.84 10.12 3.07
N HIS A 233 -17.83 10.53 2.30
CA HIS A 233 -17.71 10.69 0.86
C HIS A 233 -17.56 12.17 0.47
N LEU A 234 -16.34 12.57 0.16
CA LEU A 234 -15.96 13.99 -0.05
C LEU A 234 -16.28 14.52 -1.46
N ARG A 235 -16.82 13.71 -2.40
CA ARG A 235 -17.08 14.10 -3.81
C ARG A 235 -15.85 14.79 -4.47
N LYS A 236 -14.64 14.30 -4.20
CA LYS A 236 -13.36 14.93 -4.57
C LYS A 236 -13.24 15.29 -6.05
N ASP A 237 -13.75 14.41 -6.94
CA ASP A 237 -13.67 14.67 -8.39
C ASP A 237 -14.61 15.81 -8.84
N SER A 238 -15.77 15.93 -8.19
CA SER A 238 -16.67 17.06 -8.42
C SER A 238 -16.04 18.37 -7.94
N LEU A 239 -15.48 18.38 -6.72
CA LEU A 239 -14.79 19.54 -6.15
C LEU A 239 -13.57 19.95 -6.98
N ARG A 240 -12.81 18.99 -7.49
CA ARG A 240 -11.66 19.26 -8.35
C ARG A 240 -12.07 19.91 -9.66
N ARG A 241 -13.15 19.44 -10.30
CA ARG A 241 -13.65 20.02 -11.56
C ARG A 241 -14.05 21.49 -11.43
N VAL A 242 -14.53 21.90 -10.27
CA VAL A 242 -14.93 23.30 -10.01
C VAL A 242 -13.84 24.11 -9.29
N GLY A 243 -12.62 23.57 -9.15
CA GLY A 243 -11.51 24.26 -8.50
C GLY A 243 -11.65 24.44 -6.97
N ALA A 244 -12.61 23.77 -6.34
CA ALA A 244 -12.93 23.92 -4.92
C ALA A 244 -12.34 22.82 -4.03
N LEU A 245 -11.54 21.90 -4.58
CA LEU A 245 -10.90 20.88 -3.78
C LEU A 245 -9.75 21.46 -2.98
N MET A 246 -9.95 21.55 -1.67
CA MET A 246 -8.91 22.02 -0.75
C MET A 246 -7.83 20.94 -0.51
N PRO A 247 -6.57 21.33 -0.28
CA PRO A 247 -5.48 20.39 0.01
C PRO A 247 -5.63 19.68 1.36
N ASN A 248 -6.44 20.23 2.27
CA ASN A 248 -6.70 19.70 3.61
C ASN A 248 -8.20 19.73 3.93
N VAL A 249 -8.60 18.80 4.79
CA VAL A 249 -9.92 18.84 5.44
C VAL A 249 -9.81 19.69 6.71
N SER A 250 -10.67 20.69 6.84
CA SER A 250 -10.74 21.53 8.06
C SER A 250 -11.28 20.70 9.24
N CYS A 251 -10.67 20.86 10.41
CA CYS A 251 -11.18 20.32 11.67
C CYS A 251 -11.70 21.49 12.51
N PRO A 252 -13.00 21.53 12.86
CA PRO A 252 -13.54 22.55 13.74
C PRO A 252 -12.89 22.51 15.12
N ALA A 253 -12.63 23.66 15.72
CA ALA A 253 -12.05 23.73 17.07
C ALA A 253 -12.90 23.01 18.13
N SER A 254 -14.23 22.99 17.94
CA SER A 254 -15.17 22.25 18.80
C SER A 254 -14.97 20.72 18.80
N SER A 255 -14.27 20.17 17.81
CA SER A 255 -13.96 18.74 17.77
C SER A 255 -12.64 18.38 18.51
N LEU A 256 -11.96 19.36 19.09
CA LEU A 256 -10.67 19.19 19.79
C LEU A 256 -10.78 19.35 21.32
N VAL A 257 -11.99 19.46 21.84
CA VAL A 257 -12.30 19.66 23.29
C VAL A 257 -12.79 18.36 23.90
#